data_fcd0df1abac72dabdd0c80c01aa9d46e
#
_entry.id   fcd0df1abac72dabdd0c80c01aa9d46e
#
_cell.length_a   1.000
_cell.length_b   1.000
_cell.length_c   1.000
_cell.angle_alpha   90.00
_cell.angle_beta   90.00
_cell.angle_gamma   90.00
#
_symmetry.space_group_name_H-M   'P 1'
#
loop_
_entity.id
_entity.type
_entity.pdbx_description
1 polymer ?
#
loop_
_entity_poly.entity_id
_entity_poly.type
_entity_poly.pdbx_seq_one_letter_code
_entity_poly.pdbx_strand_id
1 'polypeptide(L)' 'MAKIQIKQVKSRINRPARQKKTLDVLGLKKLNHTVVHEATPQIMGMVNAVRHLVEVTNVD' A
#
# COMPACT_ATOMS: atom_id res chain seq x y z
N MET A 1 -2.58 13.07 -14.39
CA MET A 1 -1.59 12.21 -13.80
C MET A 1 -2.27 11.00 -13.19
N ALA A 2 -1.63 9.86 -13.24
CA ALA A 2 -2.26 8.63 -12.79
C ALA A 2 -2.34 8.56 -11.28
N LYS A 3 -3.48 8.14 -10.77
CA LYS A 3 -3.69 7.88 -9.35
C LYS A 3 -4.08 6.44 -9.14
N ILE A 4 -3.67 5.89 -8.02
CA ILE A 4 -3.99 4.52 -7.67
C ILE A 4 -4.62 4.48 -6.29
N GLN A 5 -5.53 3.54 -6.12
CA GLN A 5 -6.14 3.25 -4.83
C GLN A 5 -5.50 1.98 -4.29
N ILE A 6 -5.03 2.03 -3.06
CA ILE A 6 -4.35 0.92 -2.42
C ILE A 6 -5.18 0.48 -1.23
N LYS A 7 -5.55 -0.80 -1.21
CA LYS A 7 -6.33 -1.37 -0.12
C LYS A 7 -5.52 -2.48 0.55
N GLN A 8 -5.41 -2.43 1.87
CA GLN A 8 -4.74 -3.49 2.62
C GLN A 8 -5.69 -4.68 2.74
N VAL A 9 -5.35 -5.78 2.11
CA VAL A 9 -6.20 -6.98 2.08
C VAL A 9 -5.69 -8.10 2.97
N LYS A 10 -4.46 -7.99 3.46
CA LYS A 10 -3.86 -8.96 4.37
C LYS A 10 -3.39 -8.27 5.63
N SER A 11 -3.50 -8.97 6.77
CA SER A 11 -3.03 -8.45 8.04
C SER A 11 -1.52 -8.25 8.02
N ARG A 12 -1.06 -7.20 8.68
CA ARG A 12 0.37 -6.92 8.85
C ARG A 12 0.98 -7.66 10.05
N ILE A 13 0.16 -8.39 10.80
CA ILE A 13 0.61 -9.19 11.92
C ILE A 13 1.54 -10.29 11.39
N ASN A 14 2.66 -10.51 12.07
CA ASN A 14 3.69 -11.51 11.71
C ASN A 14 4.43 -11.18 10.42
N ARG A 15 4.38 -9.93 9.97
CA ARG A 15 5.16 -9.47 8.82
C ARG A 15 6.43 -8.77 9.30
N PRO A 16 7.50 -8.76 8.47
CA PRO A 16 8.73 -8.03 8.83
C PRO A 16 8.45 -6.57 9.13
N ALA A 17 9.23 -6.01 10.06
CA ALA A 17 9.06 -4.60 10.45
C ALA A 17 9.15 -3.64 9.28
N ARG A 18 10.00 -3.96 8.28
CA ARG A 18 10.15 -3.16 7.08
C ARG A 18 8.83 -3.03 6.32
N GLN A 19 8.09 -4.14 6.20
CA GLN A 19 6.80 -4.14 5.51
C GLN A 19 5.76 -3.35 6.30
N LYS A 20 5.75 -3.52 7.61
CA LYS A 20 4.84 -2.75 8.48
C LYS A 20 5.09 -1.26 8.34
N LYS A 21 6.35 -0.86 8.32
CA LYS A 21 6.73 0.54 8.17
C LYS A 21 6.30 1.08 6.80
N THR A 22 6.45 0.28 5.76
CA THR A 22 6.03 0.66 4.42
C THR A 22 4.53 0.91 4.37
N LEU A 23 3.74 0.04 4.99
CA LEU A 23 2.29 0.23 5.08
C LEU A 23 1.95 1.52 5.83
N ASP A 24 2.66 1.81 6.92
CA ASP A 24 2.44 3.04 7.69
C ASP A 24 2.73 4.28 6.86
N VAL A 25 3.81 4.26 6.09
CA VAL A 25 4.19 5.39 5.23
C VAL A 25 3.13 5.60 4.14
N LEU A 26 2.57 4.53 3.62
CA LEU A 26 1.48 4.61 2.63
C LEU A 26 0.17 5.09 3.25
N GLY A 27 0.05 5.05 4.57
CA GLY A 27 -1.16 5.46 5.26
C GLY A 27 -2.12 4.32 5.56
N LEU A 28 -1.68 3.09 5.35
CA LEU A 28 -2.51 1.90 5.59
C LEU A 28 -2.28 1.41 7.02
N LYS A 29 -3.22 1.70 7.90
CA LYS A 29 -3.10 1.39 9.32
C LYS A 29 -3.87 0.14 9.74
N LYS A 30 -4.88 -0.23 8.98
CA LYS A 30 -5.80 -1.31 9.36
C LYS A 30 -6.11 -2.19 8.15
N LEU A 31 -6.54 -3.41 8.44
CA LEU A 31 -7.05 -4.31 7.41
C LEU A 31 -8.26 -3.65 6.71
N ASN A 32 -8.32 -3.77 5.42
CA ASN A 32 -9.36 -3.18 4.56
C ASN A 32 -9.32 -1.65 4.50
N HIS A 33 -8.31 -1.02 5.09
CA HIS A 33 -8.11 0.42 4.94
C HIS A 33 -7.70 0.74 3.50
N THR A 34 -8.22 1.83 2.98
CA THR A 34 -8.00 2.24 1.59
C THR A 34 -7.41 3.63 1.55
N VAL A 35 -6.41 3.84 0.69
CA VAL A 35 -5.81 5.15 0.47
C VAL A 35 -5.63 5.38 -1.03
N VAL A 36 -5.55 6.64 -1.42
CA VAL A 36 -5.30 7.03 -2.82
C VAL A 36 -3.99 7.81 -2.86
N HIS A 37 -3.11 7.43 -3.77
CA HIS A 37 -1.83 8.08 -4.00
C HIS A 37 -1.61 8.30 -5.48
N GLU A 38 -0.76 9.28 -5.82
CA GLU A 38 -0.28 9.40 -7.18
C GLU A 38 0.71 8.27 -7.48
N ALA A 39 0.67 7.77 -8.70
CA ALA A 39 1.53 6.65 -9.12
C ALA A 39 2.94 7.15 -9.46
N THR A 40 3.62 7.74 -8.48
CA THR A 40 5.01 8.17 -8.63
C THR A 40 5.95 6.96 -8.51
N PRO A 41 7.18 7.05 -9.02
CA PRO A 41 8.14 5.95 -8.85
C PRO A 41 8.36 5.57 -7.38
N GLN A 42 8.36 6.56 -6.47
CA GLN A 42 8.54 6.29 -5.04
C GLN A 42 7.37 5.49 -4.49
N ILE A 43 6.14 5.89 -4.82
CA ILE A 43 4.94 5.19 -4.36
C ILE A 43 4.88 3.79 -4.96
N MET A 44 5.20 3.65 -6.24
CA MET A 44 5.18 2.34 -6.90
C MET A 44 6.21 1.39 -6.30
N GLY A 45 7.38 1.92 -5.91
CA GLY A 45 8.40 1.12 -5.23
C GLY A 45 7.92 0.61 -3.88
N MET A 46 7.25 1.46 -3.10
CA MET A 46 6.69 1.07 -1.80
C MET A 46 5.57 0.04 -1.97
N VAL A 47 4.71 0.24 -2.96
CA VAL A 47 3.63 -0.71 -3.25
C VAL A 47 4.19 -2.08 -3.63
N ASN A 48 5.24 -2.11 -4.46
CA ASN A 48 5.87 -3.36 -4.84
C ASN A 48 6.42 -4.13 -3.64
N ALA A 49 6.93 -3.42 -2.64
CA ALA A 49 7.48 -4.04 -1.44
C ALA A 49 6.40 -4.76 -0.62
N VAL A 50 5.15 -4.32 -0.70
CA VAL A 50 4.04 -4.90 0.06
C VAL A 50 2.92 -5.42 -0.83
N ARG A 51 3.20 -5.69 -2.08
CA ARG A 51 2.23 -6.13 -3.08
C ARG A 51 1.38 -7.32 -2.64
N HIS A 52 2.01 -8.22 -1.92
CA HIS A 52 1.33 -9.42 -1.42
C HIS A 52 0.36 -9.11 -0.27
N LEU A 53 0.37 -7.89 0.24
CA LEU A 53 -0.49 -7.47 1.37
C LEU A 53 -1.59 -6.51 0.93
N VAL A 54 -1.50 -5.99 -0.27
CA VAL A 54 -2.40 -4.94 -0.74
C VAL A 54 -2.97 -5.27 -2.11
N GLU A 55 -4.07 -4.60 -2.42
CA GLU A 55 -4.68 -4.63 -3.74
C GLU A 55 -4.64 -3.23 -4.32
N VAL A 56 -4.17 -3.10 -5.54
CA VAL A 56 -4.01 -1.80 -6.20
C VAL A 56 -4.99 -1.70 -7.36
N THR A 57 -5.71 -0.59 -7.42
CA THR A 57 -6.68 -0.31 -8.47
C THR A 57 -6.42 1.07 -9.05
N ASN A 58 -6.46 1.20 -10.36
CA ASN A 58 -6.38 2.51 -11.00
C ASN A 58 -7.69 3.27 -10.79
N VAL A 59 -7.59 4.53 -10.37
CA VAL A 59 -8.76 5.38 -10.11
C VAL A 59 -8.74 6.65 -10.95
N ASP A 60 -7.81 6.72 -11.88
CA ASP A 60 -7.68 7.90 -12.74
C ASP A 60 -7.56 7.48 -14.20
#